data_9eb6fb28c1da5acbdaf982a67cd909bd
#
_entry.id   9eb6fb28c1da5acbdaf982a67cd909bd
#
_cell.length_a   1.000
_cell.length_b   1.000
_cell.length_c   1.000
_cell.angle_alpha   90.00
_cell.angle_beta   90.00
_cell.angle_gamma   90.00
#
_symmetry.space_group_name_H-M   'P 1'
#
loop_
_entity.id
_entity.type
_entity.pdbx_description
1 polymer ?
#
loop_
_entity_poly.entity_id
_entity_poly.type
_entity_poly.pdbx_seq_one_letter_code
_entity_poly.pdbx_strand_id
1 'polypeptide(L)'
;MKVTARKLRDVHYGTQWFDQVLDRWDYDQFKADPTWREGWVSFDSLYHHPADDRVYLGVTSFAADIFHAWDRRQQCFVDLGYARVADPFDAKFHRSLVHWPADGCLYGAIALLHDVDRYWEAPGGAIVRYEPASGRLEKIAVPLPHLYIQSICLDAERGVLYGFTFTPERLFAFDLRTGTTLDLGPIGSALAMAQGENIELDAQGRAWFSWGATRAWQSEPGVDSCRLAWLDPDTRRIAFLDAGLPWPDGRYGYAKVEGLFSLGRDHLYASGANGSLYRLDPDTGAGTFVGTPVADRRSRLASLRLGPDGCAYGVTGRDGHCEVLRFDPRHDTWQLLGPVTDGAEACWQVHDVAITPDGVLYAGENDNPYRSGYLWEIQL
;
A
#
# COMPACT_ATOMS: atom_id res chain seq x y z
N MET A 1 -11.93 20.70 10.98
CA MET A 1 -10.79 19.97 10.42
C MET A 1 -9.75 20.98 9.94
N LYS A 2 -8.48 20.77 10.26
CA LYS A 2 -7.36 21.58 9.74
C LYS A 2 -6.44 20.64 8.96
N VAL A 3 -6.09 21.02 7.74
CA VAL A 3 -5.22 20.24 6.84
C VAL A 3 -3.92 21.01 6.63
N THR A 4 -2.79 20.32 6.64
CA THR A 4 -1.46 20.92 6.42
C THR A 4 -0.64 19.99 5.51
N ALA A 5 -0.13 20.52 4.40
CA ALA A 5 0.78 19.83 3.50
C ALA A 5 2.21 19.85 4.07
N ARG A 6 2.77 18.69 4.36
CA ARG A 6 4.16 18.52 4.81
C ARG A 6 5.01 18.07 3.63
N LYS A 7 5.97 18.86 3.26
CA LYS A 7 6.76 18.72 2.04
C LYS A 7 8.12 18.10 2.37
N LEU A 8 8.35 16.85 1.98
CA LEU A 8 9.69 16.26 2.00
C LEU A 8 10.55 16.87 0.88
N ARG A 9 9.92 17.04 -0.27
CA ARG A 9 10.43 17.76 -1.44
C ARG A 9 9.34 18.70 -1.95
N ASP A 10 9.72 19.75 -2.66
CA ASP A 10 8.79 20.74 -3.22
C ASP A 10 9.21 21.10 -4.64
N VAL A 11 9.22 20.08 -5.52
CA VAL A 11 9.58 20.24 -6.92
C VAL A 11 8.32 20.17 -7.76
N HIS A 12 8.08 21.19 -8.56
CA HIS A 12 7.01 21.21 -9.56
C HIS A 12 7.58 20.84 -10.92
N TYR A 13 6.94 19.88 -11.60
CA TYR A 13 7.32 19.45 -12.93
C TYR A 13 6.70 20.40 -13.95
N GLY A 14 7.43 20.83 -14.95
CA GLY A 14 6.93 21.76 -15.95
C GLY A 14 5.88 21.17 -16.91
N THR A 15 5.78 19.84 -16.93
CA THR A 15 4.83 19.05 -17.74
C THR A 15 4.32 17.89 -16.90
N GLN A 16 3.17 17.34 -17.28
CA GLN A 16 2.72 16.08 -16.68
C GLN A 16 3.76 14.99 -16.95
N TRP A 17 4.28 14.38 -15.91
CA TRP A 17 5.24 13.30 -16.10
C TRP A 17 4.62 12.11 -16.86
N PHE A 18 3.32 11.87 -16.72
CA PHE A 18 2.60 10.87 -17.50
C PHE A 18 2.75 11.06 -19.02
N ASP A 19 2.74 12.29 -19.50
CA ASP A 19 2.90 12.57 -20.95
C ASP A 19 4.30 12.22 -21.45
N GLN A 20 5.28 12.18 -20.54
CA GLN A 20 6.67 11.81 -20.86
C GLN A 20 6.97 10.33 -20.64
N VAL A 21 6.23 9.68 -19.72
CA VAL A 21 6.54 8.35 -19.16
C VAL A 21 5.69 7.24 -19.77
N LEU A 22 4.42 7.50 -20.10
CA LEU A 22 3.50 6.45 -20.55
C LEU A 22 3.92 5.73 -21.83
N ASP A 23 4.70 6.40 -22.68
CA ASP A 23 5.20 5.79 -23.90
C ASP A 23 6.56 5.09 -23.73
N ARG A 24 7.27 5.37 -22.64
CA ARG A 24 8.63 4.83 -22.42
C ARG A 24 8.93 4.75 -20.92
N TRP A 25 8.58 3.67 -20.28
CA TRP A 25 9.06 3.37 -18.94
C TRP A 25 10.57 3.05 -18.97
N ASP A 26 11.38 4.09 -19.09
CA ASP A 26 12.82 4.00 -19.00
C ASP A 26 13.26 4.50 -17.61
N TYR A 27 13.33 3.58 -16.66
CA TYR A 27 13.69 3.89 -15.27
C TYR A 27 15.14 4.37 -15.13
N ASP A 28 16.06 3.90 -15.97
CA ASP A 28 17.42 4.35 -15.94
C ASP A 28 17.54 5.80 -16.42
N GLN A 29 16.72 6.22 -17.39
CA GLN A 29 16.63 7.61 -17.82
C GLN A 29 16.06 8.49 -16.70
N PHE A 30 15.01 8.03 -15.97
CA PHE A 30 14.46 8.76 -14.82
C PHE A 30 15.48 8.94 -13.70
N LYS A 31 16.22 7.89 -13.37
CA LYS A 31 17.29 7.95 -12.36
C LYS A 31 18.45 8.88 -12.79
N ALA A 32 18.70 9.00 -14.09
CA ALA A 32 19.73 9.88 -14.63
C ALA A 32 19.31 11.36 -14.71
N ASP A 33 18.02 11.65 -14.88
CA ASP A 33 17.49 13.02 -14.96
C ASP A 33 17.39 13.64 -13.54
N PRO A 34 18.10 14.75 -13.27
CA PRO A 34 18.07 15.40 -11.95
C PRO A 34 16.67 15.83 -11.50
N THR A 35 15.80 16.25 -12.42
CA THR A 35 14.44 16.68 -12.08
C THR A 35 13.64 15.54 -11.43
N TRP A 36 13.71 14.36 -12.03
CA TRP A 36 13.00 13.17 -11.52
C TRP A 36 13.72 12.56 -10.32
N ARG A 37 15.04 12.40 -10.39
CA ARG A 37 15.83 11.84 -9.31
C ARG A 37 15.69 12.66 -8.03
N GLU A 38 15.72 13.97 -8.12
CA GLU A 38 15.67 14.86 -6.95
C GLU A 38 14.26 15.30 -6.59
N GLY A 39 13.34 15.30 -7.56
CA GLY A 39 11.98 15.81 -7.39
C GLY A 39 10.93 14.73 -7.10
N TRP A 40 11.07 13.55 -7.70
CA TRP A 40 10.04 12.54 -7.52
C TRP A 40 10.01 11.99 -6.10
N VAL A 41 8.84 12.09 -5.48
CA VAL A 41 8.52 11.38 -4.25
C VAL A 41 7.04 11.03 -4.24
N SER A 42 6.73 9.77 -3.90
CA SER A 42 5.39 9.26 -3.60
C SER A 42 5.43 8.59 -2.22
N PHE A 43 4.43 8.83 -1.39
CA PHE A 43 4.34 8.20 -0.07
C PHE A 43 3.48 6.93 -0.18
N ASP A 44 4.13 5.77 -0.08
CA ASP A 44 3.49 4.48 -0.37
C ASP A 44 3.11 3.66 0.88
N SER A 45 3.81 3.86 1.99
CA SER A 45 3.55 3.17 3.25
C SER A 45 3.71 4.11 4.44
N LEU A 46 2.75 4.08 5.36
CA LEU A 46 2.75 4.89 6.56
C LEU A 46 2.54 4.04 7.82
N TYR A 47 3.31 4.30 8.86
CA TYR A 47 3.11 3.70 10.17
C TYR A 47 3.38 4.70 11.29
N HIS A 48 2.39 4.99 12.14
CA HIS A 48 2.61 5.76 13.37
C HIS A 48 3.13 4.84 14.47
N HIS A 49 4.32 5.14 15.00
CA HIS A 49 4.93 4.41 16.10
C HIS A 49 4.71 5.17 17.41
N PRO A 50 3.84 4.65 18.31
CA PRO A 50 3.39 5.43 19.46
C PRO A 50 4.47 5.67 20.52
N ALA A 51 5.53 4.84 20.58
CA ALA A 51 6.55 4.96 21.61
C ALA A 51 7.47 6.17 21.42
N ASP A 52 7.81 6.52 20.16
CA ASP A 52 8.65 7.69 19.83
C ASP A 52 7.87 8.84 19.18
N ASP A 53 6.57 8.63 18.95
CA ASP A 53 5.65 9.61 18.36
C ASP A 53 6.08 10.09 16.96
N ARG A 54 6.57 9.16 16.14
CA ARG A 54 6.95 9.38 14.75
C ARG A 54 6.00 8.68 13.80
N VAL A 55 5.81 9.30 12.63
CA VAL A 55 5.18 8.63 11.49
C VAL A 55 6.30 8.17 10.55
N TYR A 56 6.51 6.87 10.48
CA TYR A 56 7.47 6.24 9.56
C TYR A 56 6.89 6.19 8.17
N LEU A 57 7.73 6.44 7.17
CA LEU A 57 7.33 6.74 5.81
C LEU A 57 8.18 5.92 4.84
N GLY A 58 7.55 4.96 4.20
CA GLY A 58 8.09 4.31 3.03
C GLY A 58 7.68 5.08 1.78
N VAL A 59 8.63 5.47 0.97
CA VAL A 59 8.37 6.30 -0.22
C VAL A 59 8.91 5.65 -1.49
N THR A 60 8.39 6.05 -2.64
CA THR A 60 9.04 5.88 -3.94
C THR A 60 9.96 7.07 -4.18
N SER A 61 11.23 6.81 -4.51
CA SER A 61 12.21 7.83 -4.87
C SER A 61 13.30 7.23 -5.76
N PHE A 62 13.76 8.00 -6.74
CA PHE A 62 14.89 7.61 -7.59
C PHE A 62 16.25 7.99 -7.02
N ALA A 63 16.30 8.64 -5.85
CA ALA A 63 17.54 9.01 -5.16
C ALA A 63 17.98 8.01 -4.09
N ALA A 64 17.35 6.83 -4.03
CA ALA A 64 17.61 5.78 -3.04
C ALA A 64 17.32 6.17 -1.57
N ASP A 65 16.76 7.32 -1.31
CA ASP A 65 16.35 7.81 0.00
C ASP A 65 14.86 7.46 0.24
N ILE A 66 14.57 6.18 0.29
CA ILE A 66 13.20 5.66 0.27
C ILE A 66 12.58 5.40 1.65
N PHE A 67 13.30 5.72 2.73
CA PHE A 67 12.82 5.52 4.09
C PHE A 67 13.06 6.73 4.98
N HIS A 68 11.98 7.33 5.45
CA HIS A 68 11.96 8.54 6.27
C HIS A 68 11.09 8.38 7.50
N ALA A 69 11.13 9.37 8.40
CA ALA A 69 10.15 9.57 9.44
C ALA A 69 9.73 11.03 9.48
N TRP A 70 8.47 11.30 9.79
CA TRP A 70 7.99 12.59 10.24
C TRP A 70 8.04 12.64 11.75
N ASP A 71 8.93 13.47 12.30
CA ASP A 71 9.00 13.70 13.74
C ASP A 71 7.94 14.72 14.13
N ARG A 72 6.87 14.25 14.78
CA ARG A 72 5.73 15.10 15.17
C ARG A 72 6.08 16.16 16.19
N ARG A 73 7.08 15.90 17.05
CA ARG A 73 7.52 16.84 18.08
C ARG A 73 8.40 17.96 17.50
N GLN A 74 9.30 17.58 16.61
CA GLN A 74 10.22 18.52 15.95
C GLN A 74 9.63 19.16 14.70
N GLN A 75 8.51 18.63 14.18
CA GLN A 75 7.85 19.08 12.95
C GLN A 75 8.80 19.09 11.75
N CYS A 76 9.57 18.01 11.59
CA CYS A 76 10.52 17.86 10.48
C CYS A 76 10.59 16.43 9.99
N PHE A 77 11.02 16.28 8.74
CA PHE A 77 11.38 14.98 8.19
C PHE A 77 12.78 14.56 8.66
N VAL A 78 12.94 13.28 8.94
CA VAL A 78 14.19 12.64 9.32
C VAL A 78 14.49 11.56 8.27
N ASP A 79 15.62 11.66 7.58
CA ASP A 79 16.13 10.59 6.72
C ASP A 79 16.69 9.47 7.61
N LEU A 80 16.17 8.26 7.42
CA LEU A 80 16.59 7.07 8.16
C LEU A 80 17.79 6.36 7.52
N GLY A 81 18.33 6.93 6.44
CA GLY A 81 19.60 6.55 5.85
C GLY A 81 19.53 5.29 5.00
N TYR A 82 18.44 5.04 4.33
CA TYR A 82 18.27 3.87 3.45
C TYR A 82 19.34 3.81 2.35
N ALA A 83 19.79 4.95 1.84
CA ALA A 83 20.83 5.02 0.81
C ALA A 83 22.14 4.28 1.17
N ARG A 84 22.39 4.04 2.47
CA ARG A 84 23.59 3.30 2.93
C ARG A 84 23.53 1.78 2.65
N VAL A 85 22.32 1.26 2.45
CA VAL A 85 22.06 -0.18 2.22
C VAL A 85 21.38 -0.45 0.89
N ALA A 86 21.12 0.61 0.11
CA ALA A 86 20.39 0.52 -1.15
C ALA A 86 21.15 -0.22 -2.23
N ASP A 87 20.45 -1.04 -2.99
CA ASP A 87 20.90 -1.53 -4.29
C ASP A 87 20.41 -0.58 -5.40
N PRO A 88 21.05 -0.58 -6.58
CA PRO A 88 20.68 0.30 -7.69
C PRO A 88 19.23 0.16 -8.17
N PHE A 89 18.60 -0.98 -7.88
CA PHE A 89 17.23 -1.29 -8.30
C PHE A 89 16.19 -0.90 -7.25
N ASP A 90 16.59 -0.64 -6.01
CA ASP A 90 15.67 -0.27 -4.93
C ASP A 90 15.04 1.09 -5.24
N ALA A 91 13.71 1.16 -5.18
CA ALA A 91 13.02 2.38 -5.52
C ALA A 91 11.87 2.72 -4.58
N LYS A 92 11.28 1.73 -3.90
CA LYS A 92 10.13 2.02 -3.02
C LYS A 92 9.85 0.98 -1.95
N PHE A 93 9.18 1.43 -0.88
CA PHE A 93 8.41 0.60 0.04
C PHE A 93 6.95 0.66 -0.37
N HIS A 94 6.40 -0.40 -0.95
CA HIS A 94 5.03 -0.39 -1.42
C HIS A 94 4.13 -1.18 -0.46
N ARG A 95 3.22 -0.48 0.27
CA ARG A 95 2.27 -1.07 1.24
C ARG A 95 2.90 -2.15 2.13
N SER A 96 4.07 -1.83 2.67
CA SER A 96 4.96 -2.85 3.23
C SER A 96 5.65 -2.41 4.51
N LEU A 97 5.01 -1.58 5.34
CA LEU A 97 5.60 -1.15 6.61
C LEU A 97 4.75 -1.63 7.78
N VAL A 98 5.34 -2.50 8.61
CA VAL A 98 4.69 -3.10 9.78
C VAL A 98 5.61 -3.06 11.00
N HIS A 99 5.04 -3.05 12.19
CA HIS A 99 5.77 -3.08 13.46
C HIS A 99 5.56 -4.43 14.16
N TRP A 100 6.66 -5.06 14.57
CA TRP A 100 6.59 -6.27 15.39
C TRP A 100 6.83 -5.94 16.85
N PRO A 101 5.80 -6.01 17.72
CA PRO A 101 5.94 -5.63 19.12
C PRO A 101 6.90 -6.54 19.92
N ALA A 102 7.14 -7.77 19.45
CA ALA A 102 7.98 -8.73 20.18
C ALA A 102 9.46 -8.33 20.20
N ASP A 103 9.96 -7.61 19.21
CA ASP A 103 11.33 -7.10 19.16
C ASP A 103 11.44 -5.58 19.07
N GLY A 104 10.29 -4.90 18.95
CA GLY A 104 10.19 -3.45 18.86
C GLY A 104 10.68 -2.86 17.52
N CYS A 105 10.86 -3.69 16.49
CA CYS A 105 11.36 -3.27 15.19
C CYS A 105 10.24 -3.03 14.18
N LEU A 106 10.53 -2.15 13.23
CA LEU A 106 9.77 -1.99 12.01
C LEU A 106 10.34 -2.91 10.93
N TYR A 107 9.44 -3.50 10.17
CA TYR A 107 9.76 -4.31 9.01
C TYR A 107 9.10 -3.73 7.77
N GLY A 108 9.84 -3.72 6.69
CA GLY A 108 9.36 -3.28 5.40
C GLY A 108 9.87 -4.18 4.29
N ALA A 109 9.32 -4.00 3.10
CA ALA A 109 9.74 -4.75 1.94
C ALA A 109 9.93 -3.83 0.73
N ILE A 110 10.89 -4.16 -0.10
CA ILE A 110 11.33 -3.33 -1.21
C ILE A 110 10.68 -3.76 -2.51
N ALA A 111 10.07 -2.82 -3.19
CA ALA A 111 9.70 -2.94 -4.58
C ALA A 111 10.79 -2.31 -5.46
N LEU A 112 11.19 -3.04 -6.47
CA LEU A 112 12.22 -2.64 -7.43
C LEU A 112 11.60 -1.90 -8.59
N LEU A 113 12.32 -0.93 -9.16
CA LEU A 113 11.97 -0.31 -10.43
C LEU A 113 13.17 -0.38 -11.37
N HIS A 114 12.97 -1.06 -12.49
CA HIS A 114 13.97 -1.25 -13.54
C HIS A 114 13.29 -1.50 -14.88
N ASP A 115 14.03 -1.32 -15.95
CA ASP A 115 13.56 -1.64 -17.28
C ASP A 115 13.44 -3.16 -17.46
N VAL A 116 12.54 -3.56 -18.35
CA VAL A 116 12.15 -4.97 -18.50
C VAL A 116 13.32 -5.87 -18.93
N ASP A 117 14.27 -5.36 -19.68
CA ASP A 117 15.46 -6.09 -20.14
C ASP A 117 16.50 -6.30 -19.02
N ARG A 118 16.40 -5.57 -17.90
CA ARG A 118 17.25 -5.69 -16.73
C ARG A 118 16.69 -6.60 -15.63
N TYR A 119 15.60 -7.30 -15.90
CA TYR A 119 14.93 -8.16 -14.92
C TYR A 119 15.90 -9.16 -14.23
N TRP A 120 16.78 -9.80 -15.02
CA TRP A 120 17.71 -10.79 -14.50
C TRP A 120 18.93 -10.21 -13.77
N GLU A 121 19.17 -8.91 -13.89
CA GLU A 121 20.21 -8.22 -13.14
C GLU A 121 19.73 -7.85 -11.73
N ALA A 122 18.43 -7.61 -11.56
CA ALA A 122 17.84 -7.21 -10.29
C ALA A 122 17.87 -8.38 -9.29
N PRO A 123 18.34 -8.16 -8.05
CA PRO A 123 18.50 -9.24 -7.06
C PRO A 123 17.16 -9.78 -6.55
N GLY A 124 16.14 -8.96 -6.55
CA GLY A 124 14.85 -9.18 -5.91
C GLY A 124 14.62 -8.22 -4.74
N GLY A 125 13.36 -8.04 -4.38
CA GLY A 125 12.96 -7.20 -3.25
C GLY A 125 13.46 -7.75 -1.93
N ALA A 126 14.06 -6.89 -1.11
CA ALA A 126 14.56 -7.26 0.20
C ALA A 126 13.51 -7.01 1.29
N ILE A 127 13.50 -7.85 2.33
CA ILE A 127 12.91 -7.51 3.63
C ILE A 127 13.93 -6.67 4.39
N VAL A 128 13.45 -5.55 4.90
CA VAL A 128 14.23 -4.56 5.66
C VAL A 128 13.76 -4.59 7.10
N ARG A 129 14.71 -4.51 8.03
CA ARG A 129 14.48 -4.36 9.46
C ARG A 129 15.05 -3.02 9.92
N TYR A 130 14.25 -2.26 10.65
CA TYR A 130 14.68 -1.01 11.28
C TYR A 130 14.37 -1.04 12.76
N GLU A 131 15.37 -0.72 13.59
CA GLU A 131 15.27 -0.64 15.04
C GLU A 131 15.17 0.83 15.47
N PRO A 132 13.98 1.33 15.85
CA PRO A 132 13.79 2.73 16.22
C PRO A 132 14.68 3.21 17.37
N ALA A 133 14.94 2.33 18.34
CA ALA A 133 15.74 2.67 19.54
C ALA A 133 17.22 2.97 19.21
N SER A 134 17.81 2.31 18.21
CA SER A 134 19.21 2.48 17.83
C SER A 134 19.40 3.21 16.50
N GLY A 135 18.36 3.31 15.68
CA GLY A 135 18.45 3.79 14.30
C GLY A 135 19.13 2.81 13.35
N ARG A 136 19.28 1.55 13.74
CA ARG A 136 19.90 0.51 12.90
C ARG A 136 18.94 0.08 11.80
N LEU A 137 19.42 0.17 10.56
CA LEU A 137 18.72 -0.26 9.36
C LEU A 137 19.53 -1.37 8.68
N GLU A 138 18.87 -2.46 8.30
CA GLU A 138 19.51 -3.57 7.59
C GLU A 138 18.54 -4.28 6.64
N LYS A 139 19.05 -4.75 5.50
CA LYS A 139 18.38 -5.74 4.66
C LYS A 139 18.67 -7.12 5.24
N ILE A 140 17.63 -7.87 5.60
CA ILE A 140 17.78 -9.15 6.30
C ILE A 140 17.57 -10.36 5.39
N ALA A 141 16.84 -10.23 4.30
CA ALA A 141 16.60 -11.30 3.34
C ALA A 141 16.14 -10.77 1.99
N VAL A 142 16.36 -11.56 0.94
CA VAL A 142 15.68 -11.48 -0.36
C VAL A 142 14.86 -12.76 -0.47
N PRO A 143 13.55 -12.72 -0.16
CA PRO A 143 12.73 -13.94 -0.07
C PRO A 143 12.62 -14.70 -1.37
N LEU A 144 12.45 -14.00 -2.48
CA LEU A 144 12.30 -14.57 -3.81
C LEU A 144 13.20 -13.80 -4.80
N PRO A 145 14.19 -14.47 -5.41
CA PRO A 145 15.10 -13.83 -6.36
C PRO A 145 14.36 -13.20 -7.54
N HIS A 146 14.87 -12.08 -8.01
CA HIS A 146 14.40 -11.30 -9.16
C HIS A 146 12.98 -10.71 -9.06
N LEU A 147 12.21 -11.05 -8.02
CA LEU A 147 10.85 -10.54 -7.83
C LEU A 147 10.85 -9.38 -6.86
N TYR A 148 10.11 -8.32 -7.16
CA TYR A 148 9.89 -7.29 -6.17
C TYR A 148 8.70 -7.62 -5.26
N ILE A 149 8.74 -7.14 -4.02
CA ILE A 149 7.68 -7.38 -3.06
C ILE A 149 6.70 -6.20 -3.15
N GLN A 150 5.44 -6.51 -3.45
CA GLN A 150 4.41 -5.50 -3.63
C GLN A 150 3.74 -5.12 -2.31
N SER A 151 3.50 -6.10 -1.44
CA SER A 151 2.87 -5.87 -0.13
C SER A 151 3.26 -6.93 0.87
N ILE A 152 3.21 -6.58 2.15
CA ILE A 152 3.35 -7.53 3.26
C ILE A 152 2.31 -7.26 4.34
N CYS A 153 1.98 -8.32 5.11
CA CYS A 153 1.31 -8.21 6.39
C CYS A 153 2.04 -9.05 7.44
N LEU A 154 1.83 -8.73 8.71
CA LEU A 154 2.53 -9.37 9.82
C LEU A 154 1.56 -10.15 10.70
N ASP A 155 1.76 -11.46 10.82
CA ASP A 155 1.25 -12.25 11.92
C ASP A 155 2.18 -12.09 13.13
N ALA A 156 1.83 -11.14 14.00
CA ALA A 156 2.67 -10.78 15.13
C ALA A 156 2.77 -11.90 16.20
N GLU A 157 1.75 -12.75 16.32
CA GLU A 157 1.73 -13.86 17.27
C GLU A 157 2.68 -14.97 16.81
N ARG A 158 2.65 -15.30 15.52
CA ARG A 158 3.54 -16.31 14.92
C ARG A 158 4.91 -15.75 14.58
N GLY A 159 5.06 -14.42 14.46
CA GLY A 159 6.29 -13.77 14.01
C GLY A 159 6.59 -14.07 12.54
N VAL A 160 5.55 -14.08 11.70
CA VAL A 160 5.64 -14.40 10.28
C VAL A 160 5.17 -13.22 9.45
N LEU A 161 5.99 -12.81 8.50
CA LEU A 161 5.58 -11.90 7.43
C LEU A 161 5.04 -12.73 6.25
N TYR A 162 3.80 -12.46 5.85
CA TYR A 162 3.30 -12.90 4.57
C TYR A 162 3.53 -11.81 3.54
N GLY A 163 4.07 -12.17 2.39
CA GLY A 163 4.39 -11.21 1.36
C GLY A 163 3.90 -11.66 -0.01
N PHE A 164 3.54 -10.67 -0.83
CA PHE A 164 3.02 -10.84 -2.15
C PHE A 164 3.90 -10.12 -3.17
N THR A 165 4.33 -10.83 -4.21
CA THR A 165 5.17 -10.26 -5.26
C THR A 165 4.37 -9.85 -6.49
N PHE A 166 4.99 -9.09 -7.37
CA PHE A 166 4.44 -8.64 -8.64
C PHE A 166 5.58 -8.40 -9.63
N THR A 167 5.55 -8.72 -10.76
CA THR A 167 5.13 -9.75 -11.69
C THR A 167 6.28 -10.74 -11.86
N PRO A 168 6.15 -12.03 -11.78
CA PRO A 168 4.93 -12.81 -11.52
C PRO A 168 4.49 -12.76 -10.06
N GLU A 169 3.20 -12.99 -9.88
CA GLU A 169 2.55 -12.96 -8.57
C GLU A 169 2.79 -14.26 -7.82
N ARG A 170 3.55 -14.18 -6.74
CA ARG A 170 3.83 -15.29 -5.82
C ARG A 170 3.55 -14.87 -4.39
N LEU A 171 3.10 -15.80 -3.60
CA LEU A 171 2.95 -15.64 -2.16
C LEU A 171 4.14 -16.30 -1.45
N PHE A 172 4.65 -15.68 -0.41
CA PHE A 172 5.67 -16.26 0.46
C PHE A 172 5.36 -15.98 1.94
N ALA A 173 5.95 -16.80 2.81
CA ALA A 173 6.01 -16.57 4.24
C ALA A 173 7.47 -16.45 4.67
N PHE A 174 7.78 -15.44 5.48
CA PHE A 174 9.10 -15.22 6.05
C PHE A 174 9.01 -15.26 7.58
N ASP A 175 9.66 -16.22 8.19
CA ASP A 175 9.72 -16.36 9.64
C ASP A 175 10.78 -15.41 10.21
N LEU A 176 10.35 -14.43 10.99
CA LEU A 176 11.20 -13.40 11.59
C LEU A 176 12.13 -13.95 12.70
N ARG A 177 11.79 -15.08 13.31
CA ARG A 177 12.60 -15.68 14.36
C ARG A 177 13.76 -16.51 13.81
N THR A 178 13.51 -17.19 12.70
CA THR A 178 14.50 -18.10 12.08
C THR A 178 15.21 -17.50 10.86
N GLY A 179 14.65 -16.44 10.27
CA GLY A 179 15.14 -15.85 9.03
C GLY A 179 14.90 -16.72 7.81
N THR A 180 13.94 -17.66 7.87
CA THR A 180 13.67 -18.59 6.77
C THR A 180 12.50 -18.17 5.92
N THR A 181 12.64 -18.30 4.59
CA THR A 181 11.56 -18.09 3.63
C THR A 181 10.93 -19.42 3.24
N LEU A 182 9.60 -19.44 3.17
CA LEU A 182 8.81 -20.47 2.53
C LEU A 182 8.13 -19.85 1.30
N ASP A 183 8.49 -20.32 0.11
CA ASP A 183 7.79 -20.00 -1.12
C ASP A 183 6.48 -20.81 -1.16
N LEU A 184 5.35 -20.11 -1.12
CA LEU A 184 4.01 -20.70 -1.14
C LEU A 184 3.46 -20.90 -2.56
N GLY A 185 4.23 -20.49 -3.56
CA GLY A 185 3.95 -20.72 -4.95
C GLY A 185 3.28 -19.56 -5.69
N PRO A 186 3.02 -19.76 -6.99
CA PRO A 186 2.39 -18.77 -7.84
C PRO A 186 0.89 -18.65 -7.55
N ILE A 187 0.40 -17.43 -7.52
CA ILE A 187 -1.03 -17.08 -7.47
C ILE A 187 -1.51 -16.69 -8.87
N GLY A 188 -0.68 -15.96 -9.61
CA GLY A 188 -0.93 -15.63 -11.00
C GLY A 188 -0.59 -16.78 -11.96
N SER A 189 -1.17 -16.72 -13.15
CA SER A 189 -0.93 -17.67 -14.25
C SER A 189 -0.91 -16.96 -15.60
N ALA A 190 -0.79 -17.71 -16.69
CA ALA A 190 -0.89 -17.14 -18.03
C ALA A 190 -2.28 -16.55 -18.32
N LEU A 191 -3.33 -17.11 -17.75
CA LEU A 191 -4.72 -16.72 -17.99
C LEU A 191 -5.29 -15.83 -16.89
N ALA A 192 -4.81 -15.96 -15.66
CA ALA A 192 -5.31 -15.20 -14.52
C ALA A 192 -4.18 -14.47 -13.83
N MET A 193 -4.47 -13.26 -13.37
CA MET A 193 -3.56 -12.48 -12.54
C MET A 193 -4.13 -12.31 -11.14
N ALA A 194 -3.25 -12.09 -10.19
CA ALA A 194 -3.57 -11.63 -8.87
C ALA A 194 -3.10 -10.18 -8.73
N GLN A 195 -3.86 -9.37 -7.98
CA GLN A 195 -3.46 -8.02 -7.66
C GLN A 195 -2.65 -8.04 -6.36
N GLY A 196 -1.34 -7.91 -6.48
CA GLY A 196 -0.41 -7.99 -5.33
C GLY A 196 -0.39 -6.75 -4.43
N GLU A 197 -1.22 -5.75 -4.66
CA GLU A 197 -1.18 -4.48 -3.92
C GLU A 197 -1.63 -4.61 -2.46
N ASN A 198 -2.36 -5.66 -2.13
CA ASN A 198 -2.93 -5.81 -0.80
C ASN A 198 -2.82 -7.25 -0.29
N ILE A 199 -2.37 -7.36 0.93
CA ILE A 199 -2.46 -8.55 1.76
C ILE A 199 -2.82 -8.09 3.17
N GLU A 200 -3.83 -8.72 3.80
CA GLU A 200 -4.32 -8.31 5.12
C GLU A 200 -4.72 -9.54 5.94
N LEU A 201 -4.57 -9.47 7.26
CA LEU A 201 -4.97 -10.55 8.15
C LEU A 201 -6.39 -10.37 8.66
N ASP A 202 -7.14 -11.46 8.73
CA ASP A 202 -8.37 -11.50 9.51
C ASP A 202 -8.12 -11.89 10.99
N ALA A 203 -9.19 -11.93 11.76
CA ALA A 203 -9.13 -12.28 13.19
C ALA A 203 -8.67 -13.72 13.47
N GLN A 204 -8.72 -14.60 12.50
CA GLN A 204 -8.23 -15.98 12.57
C GLN A 204 -6.76 -16.10 12.16
N GLY A 205 -6.13 -15.00 11.74
CA GLY A 205 -4.75 -14.96 11.25
C GLY A 205 -4.61 -15.47 9.82
N ARG A 206 -5.71 -15.61 9.06
CA ARG A 206 -5.65 -15.96 7.65
C ARG A 206 -5.23 -14.73 6.86
N ALA A 207 -4.26 -14.91 5.97
CA ALA A 207 -3.79 -13.83 5.10
C ALA A 207 -4.66 -13.76 3.84
N TRP A 208 -5.43 -12.69 3.70
CA TRP A 208 -6.33 -12.42 2.57
C TRP A 208 -5.65 -11.64 1.48
N PHE A 209 -5.93 -12.00 0.23
CA PHE A 209 -5.44 -11.33 -0.97
C PHE A 209 -6.41 -11.54 -2.14
N SER A 210 -6.19 -10.82 -3.24
CA SER A 210 -7.02 -10.95 -4.44
C SER A 210 -6.42 -11.91 -5.46
N TRP A 211 -7.29 -12.56 -6.23
CA TRP A 211 -6.93 -13.33 -7.42
C TRP A 211 -8.07 -13.30 -8.44
N GLY A 212 -7.86 -13.87 -9.62
CA GLY A 212 -8.94 -14.21 -10.56
C GLY A 212 -9.37 -13.10 -11.51
N ALA A 213 -8.56 -12.03 -11.68
CA ALA A 213 -8.72 -11.16 -12.84
C ALA A 213 -8.12 -11.84 -14.08
N THR A 214 -8.81 -11.76 -15.22
CA THR A 214 -8.32 -12.37 -16.47
C THR A 214 -7.19 -11.54 -17.07
N ARG A 215 -6.05 -12.17 -17.34
CA ARG A 215 -4.87 -11.51 -17.93
C ARG A 215 -4.96 -11.42 -19.45
N ALA A 216 -5.42 -12.49 -20.08
CA ALA A 216 -5.39 -12.62 -21.54
C ALA A 216 -6.60 -11.98 -22.23
N TRP A 217 -7.77 -11.98 -21.59
CA TRP A 217 -9.02 -11.46 -22.11
C TRP A 217 -9.77 -10.67 -21.06
N GLN A 218 -9.31 -9.45 -20.82
CA GLN A 218 -9.84 -8.58 -19.76
C GLN A 218 -11.31 -8.18 -19.93
N SER A 219 -11.84 -8.33 -21.12
CA SER A 219 -13.23 -8.01 -21.45
C SER A 219 -14.11 -9.25 -21.65
N GLU A 220 -13.66 -10.42 -21.20
CA GLU A 220 -14.41 -11.63 -21.44
C GLU A 220 -15.70 -11.69 -20.62
N PRO A 221 -16.85 -12.01 -21.28
CA PRO A 221 -18.10 -12.21 -20.57
C PRO A 221 -17.98 -13.30 -19.50
N GLY A 222 -18.40 -13.01 -18.29
CA GLY A 222 -18.36 -13.95 -17.16
C GLY A 222 -17.26 -13.71 -16.13
N VAL A 223 -16.33 -12.77 -16.36
CA VAL A 223 -15.44 -12.26 -15.33
C VAL A 223 -16.03 -10.97 -14.77
N ASP A 224 -17.03 -11.12 -13.93
CA ASP A 224 -17.85 -10.04 -13.38
C ASP A 224 -17.44 -9.61 -11.97
N SER A 225 -16.42 -10.25 -11.40
CA SER A 225 -15.94 -9.94 -10.05
C SER A 225 -14.42 -10.11 -9.93
N CYS A 226 -13.81 -9.33 -9.05
CA CYS A 226 -12.49 -9.60 -8.53
C CYS A 226 -12.61 -10.67 -7.44
N ARG A 227 -12.00 -11.81 -7.62
CA ARG A 227 -12.05 -12.93 -6.68
C ARG A 227 -11.03 -12.78 -5.57
N LEU A 228 -11.36 -13.36 -4.42
CA LEU A 228 -10.54 -13.35 -3.22
C LEU A 228 -9.99 -14.75 -2.92
N ALA A 229 -8.90 -14.76 -2.20
CA ALA A 229 -8.28 -15.96 -1.67
C ALA A 229 -7.73 -15.66 -0.27
N TRP A 230 -7.52 -16.68 0.52
CA TRP A 230 -6.81 -16.56 1.79
C TRP A 230 -5.88 -17.75 2.01
N LEU A 231 -4.79 -17.48 2.71
CA LEU A 231 -3.86 -18.48 3.20
C LEU A 231 -4.21 -18.83 4.65
N ASP A 232 -4.42 -20.11 4.90
CA ASP A 232 -4.54 -20.64 6.27
C ASP A 232 -3.14 -20.77 6.89
N PRO A 233 -2.86 -20.11 8.02
CA PRO A 233 -1.53 -20.08 8.61
C PRO A 233 -1.10 -21.43 9.21
N ASP A 234 -2.05 -22.26 9.65
CA ASP A 234 -1.77 -23.54 10.33
C ASP A 234 -1.55 -24.67 9.32
N THR A 235 -2.38 -24.73 8.29
CA THR A 235 -2.28 -25.75 7.25
C THR A 235 -1.40 -25.37 6.07
N ARG A 236 -1.10 -24.05 5.93
CA ARG A 236 -0.37 -23.47 4.80
C ARG A 236 -1.05 -23.71 3.46
N ARG A 237 -2.37 -23.88 3.46
CA ARG A 237 -3.16 -24.06 2.26
C ARG A 237 -3.81 -22.77 1.84
N ILE A 238 -3.85 -22.56 0.53
CA ILE A 238 -4.54 -21.43 -0.08
C ILE A 238 -5.93 -21.88 -0.50
N ALA A 239 -6.94 -21.17 -0.04
CA ALA A 239 -8.31 -21.32 -0.50
C ALA A 239 -8.59 -20.25 -1.55
N PHE A 240 -8.75 -20.68 -2.80
CA PHE A 240 -9.20 -19.82 -3.89
C PHE A 240 -10.73 -19.81 -3.89
N LEU A 241 -11.31 -18.64 -3.67
CA LEU A 241 -12.75 -18.49 -3.51
C LEU A 241 -13.40 -18.16 -4.86
N ASP A 242 -14.61 -18.66 -5.07
CA ASP A 242 -15.46 -18.25 -6.21
C ASP A 242 -16.19 -16.93 -5.93
N ALA A 243 -16.18 -16.48 -4.68
CA ALA A 243 -16.74 -15.21 -4.25
C ALA A 243 -15.69 -14.09 -4.25
N GLY A 244 -16.15 -12.85 -4.27
CA GLY A 244 -15.31 -11.66 -4.23
C GLY A 244 -16.10 -10.38 -4.41
N LEU A 245 -15.46 -9.34 -4.95
CA LEU A 245 -16.07 -8.03 -5.15
C LEU A 245 -16.84 -8.03 -6.47
N PRO A 246 -18.18 -7.90 -6.46
CA PRO A 246 -18.94 -7.74 -7.68
C PRO A 246 -18.60 -6.43 -8.37
N TRP A 247 -18.66 -6.43 -9.69
CA TRP A 247 -18.51 -5.21 -10.47
C TRP A 247 -19.82 -4.39 -10.41
N PRO A 248 -19.84 -3.19 -9.82
CA PRO A 248 -21.11 -2.55 -9.45
C PRO A 248 -22.01 -2.16 -10.62
N ASP A 249 -21.47 -1.93 -11.81
CA ASP A 249 -22.21 -1.31 -12.91
C ASP A 249 -22.33 -2.19 -14.16
N GLY A 250 -22.04 -3.49 -14.06
CA GLY A 250 -21.99 -4.37 -15.23
C GLY A 250 -20.96 -3.92 -16.28
N ARG A 251 -20.04 -3.04 -15.91
CA ARG A 251 -18.97 -2.60 -16.78
C ARG A 251 -17.94 -3.70 -16.88
N TYR A 252 -17.63 -4.07 -18.08
CA TYR A 252 -16.51 -4.93 -18.37
C TYR A 252 -15.22 -4.14 -18.15
N GLY A 253 -14.31 -4.69 -17.41
CA GLY A 253 -13.03 -4.04 -17.14
C GLY A 253 -12.22 -4.78 -16.10
N TYR A 254 -11.07 -4.24 -15.83
CA TYR A 254 -10.14 -4.75 -14.85
C TYR A 254 -10.71 -4.56 -13.43
N ALA A 255 -11.29 -5.62 -12.90
CA ALA A 255 -11.73 -5.63 -11.52
C ALA A 255 -10.51 -5.83 -10.61
N LYS A 256 -10.22 -4.84 -9.77
CA LYS A 256 -9.09 -4.88 -8.84
C LYS A 256 -9.56 -4.55 -7.43
N VAL A 257 -8.95 -5.20 -6.45
CA VAL A 257 -9.04 -4.78 -5.06
C VAL A 257 -8.05 -3.63 -4.86
N GLU A 258 -8.53 -2.44 -4.52
CA GLU A 258 -7.70 -1.28 -4.23
C GLU A 258 -7.17 -1.31 -2.80
N GLY A 259 -7.95 -1.81 -1.84
CA GLY A 259 -7.57 -1.95 -0.45
C GLY A 259 -8.25 -3.15 0.23
N LEU A 260 -7.55 -3.76 1.18
CA LEU A 260 -8.08 -4.70 2.15
C LEU A 260 -7.87 -4.12 3.55
N PHE A 261 -8.88 -4.20 4.41
CA PHE A 261 -8.87 -3.51 5.70
C PHE A 261 -9.41 -4.42 6.81
N SER A 262 -8.59 -4.72 7.79
CA SER A 262 -9.02 -5.33 9.04
C SER A 262 -9.34 -4.21 10.04
N LEU A 263 -10.62 -3.98 10.28
CA LEU A 263 -11.12 -2.90 11.15
C LEU A 263 -11.67 -3.46 12.47
N GLY A 264 -10.83 -4.17 13.21
CA GLY A 264 -11.21 -4.88 14.43
C GLY A 264 -11.47 -6.37 14.18
N ARG A 265 -11.82 -7.11 15.24
CA ARG A 265 -11.82 -8.57 15.21
C ARG A 265 -12.78 -9.20 14.20
N ASP A 266 -13.92 -8.56 13.93
CA ASP A 266 -14.99 -9.18 13.13
C ASP A 266 -15.30 -8.39 11.86
N HIS A 267 -14.43 -7.43 11.49
CA HIS A 267 -14.73 -6.49 10.42
C HIS A 267 -13.61 -6.50 9.37
N LEU A 268 -13.78 -7.35 8.37
CA LEU A 268 -12.94 -7.37 7.18
C LEU A 268 -13.65 -6.65 6.03
N TYR A 269 -12.98 -5.68 5.44
CA TYR A 269 -13.50 -4.88 4.33
C TYR A 269 -12.54 -4.88 3.16
N ALA A 270 -13.09 -4.63 1.98
CA ALA A 270 -12.31 -4.39 0.78
C ALA A 270 -12.87 -3.18 0.02
N SER A 271 -12.00 -2.45 -0.66
CA SER A 271 -12.41 -1.47 -1.65
C SER A 271 -12.08 -1.92 -3.06
N GLY A 272 -12.96 -1.63 -3.99
CA GLY A 272 -12.73 -1.83 -5.43
C GLY A 272 -12.00 -0.64 -6.06
N ALA A 273 -11.52 -0.82 -7.29
CA ALA A 273 -10.80 0.20 -8.06
C ALA A 273 -11.60 1.50 -8.29
N ASN A 274 -12.92 1.43 -8.19
CA ASN A 274 -13.83 2.57 -8.28
C ASN A 274 -14.17 3.20 -6.92
N GLY A 275 -13.43 2.86 -5.85
CA GLY A 275 -13.66 3.35 -4.49
C GLY A 275 -14.90 2.80 -3.79
N SER A 276 -15.59 1.83 -4.38
CA SER A 276 -16.68 1.12 -3.71
C SER A 276 -16.16 0.31 -2.54
N LEU A 277 -16.86 0.37 -1.42
CA LEU A 277 -16.53 -0.34 -0.19
C LEU A 277 -17.45 -1.55 -0.02
N TYR A 278 -16.85 -2.67 0.36
CA TYR A 278 -17.52 -3.94 0.60
C TYR A 278 -17.14 -4.48 1.97
N ARG A 279 -18.11 -4.97 2.72
CA ARG A 279 -17.85 -5.83 3.87
C ARG A 279 -17.71 -7.26 3.39
N LEU A 280 -16.65 -7.93 3.82
CA LEU A 280 -16.37 -9.31 3.45
C LEU A 280 -16.89 -10.26 4.53
N ASP A 281 -17.56 -11.30 4.09
CA ASP A 281 -17.85 -12.45 4.93
C ASP A 281 -16.58 -13.28 5.09
N PRO A 282 -16.04 -13.45 6.31
CA PRO A 282 -14.75 -14.11 6.50
C PRO A 282 -14.79 -15.63 6.22
N ASP A 283 -15.97 -16.25 6.19
CA ASP A 283 -16.08 -17.69 5.95
C ASP A 283 -16.24 -18.00 4.45
N THR A 284 -16.93 -17.14 3.72
CA THR A 284 -17.25 -17.37 2.31
C THR A 284 -16.51 -16.46 1.33
N GLY A 285 -15.97 -15.33 1.81
CA GLY A 285 -15.37 -14.29 0.97
C GLY A 285 -16.39 -13.45 0.19
N ALA A 286 -17.68 -13.64 0.43
CA ALA A 286 -18.72 -12.88 -0.24
C ALA A 286 -18.67 -11.40 0.18
N GLY A 287 -18.59 -10.51 -0.81
CA GLY A 287 -18.61 -9.07 -0.60
C GLY A 287 -20.03 -8.52 -0.55
N THR A 288 -20.42 -7.95 0.60
CA THR A 288 -21.65 -7.15 0.72
C THR A 288 -21.33 -5.70 0.41
N PHE A 289 -21.96 -5.14 -0.62
CA PHE A 289 -21.78 -3.73 -1.00
C PHE A 289 -22.26 -2.80 0.12
N VAL A 290 -21.37 -1.95 0.60
CA VAL A 290 -21.67 -0.93 1.63
C VAL A 290 -21.98 0.40 0.98
N GLY A 291 -21.23 0.79 -0.05
CA GLY A 291 -21.44 2.02 -0.80
C GLY A 291 -20.20 2.53 -1.50
N THR A 292 -20.34 3.68 -2.16
CA THR A 292 -19.26 4.39 -2.82
C THR A 292 -19.22 5.81 -2.28
N PRO A 293 -18.29 6.14 -1.35
CA PRO A 293 -18.28 7.45 -0.67
C PRO A 293 -18.19 8.65 -1.64
N VAL A 294 -17.44 8.51 -2.72
CA VAL A 294 -17.41 9.47 -3.84
C VAL A 294 -17.90 8.74 -5.08
N ALA A 295 -19.10 9.06 -5.54
CA ALA A 295 -19.80 8.31 -6.59
C ALA A 295 -19.47 8.81 -8.00
N ASP A 296 -18.21 8.97 -8.35
CA ASP A 296 -17.81 9.35 -9.70
C ASP A 296 -16.52 8.61 -10.13
N ARG A 297 -16.04 8.89 -11.35
CA ARG A 297 -14.82 8.29 -11.90
C ARG A 297 -13.54 8.61 -11.10
N ARG A 298 -13.58 9.61 -10.22
CA ARG A 298 -12.48 10.03 -9.36
C ARG A 298 -12.48 9.31 -8.02
N SER A 299 -13.41 8.41 -7.81
CA SER A 299 -13.46 7.61 -6.59
C SER A 299 -12.25 6.68 -6.49
N ARG A 300 -11.64 6.64 -5.32
CA ARG A 300 -10.56 5.73 -4.93
C ARG A 300 -10.51 5.66 -3.41
N LEU A 301 -10.32 4.48 -2.85
CA LEU A 301 -10.11 4.30 -1.41
C LEU A 301 -9.03 3.23 -1.23
N ALA A 302 -7.80 3.65 -0.99
CA ALA A 302 -6.65 2.75 -0.94
C ALA A 302 -6.33 2.25 0.46
N SER A 303 -6.65 3.03 1.50
CA SER A 303 -6.32 2.69 2.89
C SER A 303 -7.37 3.23 3.87
N LEU A 304 -7.68 2.42 4.89
CA LEU A 304 -8.46 2.77 6.06
C LEU A 304 -7.76 2.29 7.32
N ARG A 305 -7.72 3.12 8.37
CA ARG A 305 -7.14 2.76 9.67
C ARG A 305 -8.10 3.09 10.79
N LEU A 306 -8.21 2.18 11.75
CA LEU A 306 -9.08 2.35 12.91
C LEU A 306 -8.53 3.43 13.83
N GLY A 307 -9.34 4.43 14.10
CA GLY A 307 -9.02 5.53 15.02
C GLY A 307 -9.38 5.23 16.47
N PRO A 308 -8.98 6.12 17.39
CA PRO A 308 -9.19 5.92 18.83
C PRO A 308 -10.67 5.94 19.25
N ASP A 309 -11.55 6.48 18.44
CA ASP A 309 -13.02 6.52 18.66
C ASP A 309 -13.75 5.26 18.15
N GLY A 310 -13.01 4.30 17.59
CA GLY A 310 -13.55 3.06 17.01
C GLY A 310 -14.16 3.24 15.63
N CYS A 311 -14.03 4.42 15.01
CA CYS A 311 -14.29 4.61 13.59
C CYS A 311 -13.00 4.45 12.79
N ALA A 312 -13.13 4.09 11.52
CA ALA A 312 -11.99 4.06 10.61
C ALA A 312 -11.90 5.37 9.83
N TYR A 313 -10.68 5.78 9.55
CA TYR A 313 -10.38 6.99 8.82
C TYR A 313 -9.49 6.70 7.62
N GLY A 314 -9.73 7.42 6.54
CA GLY A 314 -8.96 7.34 5.31
C GLY A 314 -9.19 8.57 4.44
N VAL A 315 -8.63 8.52 3.26
CA VAL A 315 -8.85 9.54 2.24
C VAL A 315 -9.39 8.87 1.00
N THR A 316 -10.52 9.36 0.52
CA THR A 316 -11.17 8.88 -0.71
C THR A 316 -11.06 9.92 -1.82
N GLY A 317 -11.07 9.49 -3.08
CA GLY A 317 -10.94 10.36 -4.23
C GLY A 317 -9.56 10.34 -4.87
N ARG A 318 -9.44 11.03 -6.00
CA ARG A 318 -8.21 11.21 -6.78
C ARG A 318 -8.30 12.44 -7.69
N ASP A 319 -7.25 12.70 -8.46
CA ASP A 319 -7.14 13.80 -9.44
C ASP A 319 -7.37 15.18 -8.79
N GLY A 320 -6.83 15.39 -7.57
CA GLY A 320 -6.99 16.64 -6.82
C GLY A 320 -8.34 16.82 -6.13
N HIS A 321 -9.17 15.78 -6.10
CA HIS A 321 -10.51 15.80 -5.47
C HIS A 321 -10.59 14.80 -4.30
N CYS A 322 -9.58 14.84 -3.44
CA CYS A 322 -9.51 13.97 -2.27
C CYS A 322 -10.31 14.56 -1.11
N GLU A 323 -11.06 13.70 -0.41
CA GLU A 323 -11.80 14.04 0.79
C GLU A 323 -11.48 13.08 1.93
N VAL A 324 -11.50 13.59 3.15
CA VAL A 324 -11.34 12.77 4.35
C VAL A 324 -12.62 11.98 4.58
N LEU A 325 -12.47 10.66 4.71
CA LEU A 325 -13.55 9.72 4.99
C LEU A 325 -13.48 9.29 6.46
N ARG A 326 -14.60 9.40 7.18
CA ARG A 326 -14.85 8.71 8.45
C ARG A 326 -15.84 7.59 8.21
N PHE A 327 -15.51 6.38 8.62
CA PHE A 327 -16.33 5.19 8.46
C PHE A 327 -16.58 4.51 9.80
N ASP A 328 -17.85 4.23 10.14
CA ASP A 328 -18.20 3.45 11.33
C ASP A 328 -18.45 1.98 10.93
N PRO A 329 -17.54 1.05 11.23
CA PRO A 329 -17.67 -0.36 10.85
C PRO A 329 -18.76 -1.12 11.62
N ARG A 330 -19.27 -0.56 12.73
CA ARG A 330 -20.36 -1.17 13.51
C ARG A 330 -21.73 -1.01 12.83
N HIS A 331 -21.86 0.02 12.01
CA HIS A 331 -23.13 0.38 11.37
C HIS A 331 -23.06 0.41 9.84
N ASP A 332 -21.89 0.16 9.26
CA ASP A 332 -21.62 0.29 7.81
C ASP A 332 -21.99 1.69 7.27
N THR A 333 -21.68 2.74 8.02
CA THR A 333 -22.02 4.12 7.64
C THR A 333 -20.79 4.99 7.52
N TRP A 334 -20.82 5.98 6.62
CA TRP A 334 -19.70 6.90 6.42
C TRP A 334 -20.12 8.36 6.38
N GLN A 335 -19.14 9.21 6.57
CA GLN A 335 -19.25 10.66 6.45
C GLN A 335 -17.99 11.20 5.75
N LEU A 336 -18.18 12.09 4.79
CA LEU A 336 -17.10 12.93 4.26
C LEU A 336 -16.94 14.13 5.17
N LEU A 337 -15.72 14.35 5.64
CA LEU A 337 -15.40 15.42 6.59
C LEU A 337 -14.93 16.69 5.90
N GLY A 338 -14.58 16.61 4.61
CA GLY A 338 -14.19 17.72 3.77
C GLY A 338 -12.91 17.45 2.96
N PRO A 339 -12.53 18.41 2.11
CA PRO A 339 -11.43 18.25 1.15
C PRO A 339 -10.05 18.24 1.83
N VAL A 340 -9.11 17.54 1.21
CA VAL A 340 -7.70 17.51 1.60
C VAL A 340 -6.95 18.58 0.81
N THR A 341 -6.95 19.81 1.34
CA THR A 341 -6.33 20.98 0.70
C THR A 341 -5.61 21.85 1.72
N ASP A 342 -4.51 22.50 1.30
CA ASP A 342 -3.79 23.52 2.07
C ASP A 342 -3.45 24.69 1.15
N GLY A 343 -4.18 25.79 1.30
CA GLY A 343 -4.08 26.93 0.38
C GLY A 343 -4.49 26.54 -1.05
N ALA A 344 -3.57 26.69 -1.98
CA ALA A 344 -3.76 26.34 -3.39
C ALA A 344 -3.44 24.85 -3.69
N GLU A 345 -2.81 24.16 -2.74
CA GLU A 345 -2.43 22.78 -2.89
C GLU A 345 -3.62 21.85 -2.63
N ALA A 346 -3.85 20.89 -3.51
CA ALA A 346 -4.84 19.83 -3.34
C ALA A 346 -4.14 18.47 -3.41
N CYS A 347 -4.58 17.55 -2.56
CA CYS A 347 -4.10 16.18 -2.58
C CYS A 347 -4.54 15.47 -3.86
N TRP A 348 -3.58 14.88 -4.59
CA TRP A 348 -3.85 14.22 -5.85
C TRP A 348 -4.58 12.89 -5.67
N GLN A 349 -3.98 12.00 -4.92
CA GLN A 349 -4.54 10.71 -4.48
C GLN A 349 -3.70 10.16 -3.33
N VAL A 350 -4.27 9.26 -2.53
CA VAL A 350 -3.63 8.69 -1.35
C VAL A 350 -3.41 7.21 -1.52
N HIS A 351 -2.25 6.72 -1.09
CA HIS A 351 -1.89 5.31 -1.15
C HIS A 351 -2.03 4.62 0.22
N ASP A 352 -1.57 5.28 1.28
CA ASP A 352 -1.68 4.76 2.64
C ASP A 352 -1.96 5.89 3.64
N VAL A 353 -2.51 5.51 4.79
CA VAL A 353 -2.77 6.44 5.89
C VAL A 353 -2.29 5.86 7.22
N ALA A 354 -1.95 6.74 8.14
CA ALA A 354 -1.70 6.42 9.54
C ALA A 354 -2.52 7.35 10.44
N ILE A 355 -3.08 6.84 11.52
CA ILE A 355 -3.80 7.64 12.50
C ILE A 355 -3.14 7.50 13.86
N THR A 356 -3.04 8.61 14.57
CA THR A 356 -2.41 8.68 15.88
C THR A 356 -3.43 8.52 17.00
N PRO A 357 -3.02 8.16 18.23
CA PRO A 357 -3.93 8.05 19.37
C PRO A 357 -4.62 9.35 19.76
N ASP A 358 -4.04 10.50 19.42
CA ASP A 358 -4.62 11.83 19.63
C ASP A 358 -5.50 12.29 18.46
N GLY A 359 -5.78 11.42 17.49
CA GLY A 359 -6.75 11.66 16.42
C GLY A 359 -6.21 12.46 15.22
N VAL A 360 -4.89 12.56 15.04
CA VAL A 360 -4.32 13.15 13.82
C VAL A 360 -4.19 12.08 12.75
N LEU A 361 -4.78 12.32 11.59
CA LEU A 361 -4.65 11.47 10.41
C LEU A 361 -3.51 11.98 9.52
N TYR A 362 -2.59 11.10 9.18
CA TYR A 362 -1.56 11.33 8.17
C TYR A 362 -1.92 10.55 6.91
N ALA A 363 -1.88 11.23 5.76
CA ALA A 363 -2.18 10.63 4.47
C ALA A 363 -1.01 10.82 3.49
N GLY A 364 -0.55 9.72 2.94
CA GLY A 364 0.56 9.69 1.99
C GLY A 364 0.06 9.91 0.56
N GLU A 365 0.41 11.05 -0.03
CA GLU A 365 0.09 11.33 -1.42
C GLU A 365 1.00 10.55 -2.35
N ASN A 366 0.43 9.90 -3.36
CA ASN A 366 1.21 9.19 -4.35
C ASN A 366 0.90 9.66 -5.77
N ASP A 367 1.88 9.47 -6.66
CA ASP A 367 1.79 9.65 -8.12
C ASP A 367 1.15 10.98 -8.53
N ASN A 368 1.50 12.09 -7.84
CA ASN A 368 1.10 13.39 -8.31
C ASN A 368 1.84 13.71 -9.62
N PRO A 369 1.13 13.95 -10.74
CA PRO A 369 1.80 14.11 -12.03
C PRO A 369 2.40 15.51 -12.25
N TYR A 370 2.15 16.45 -11.35
CA TYR A 370 2.56 17.85 -11.50
C TYR A 370 3.69 18.28 -10.56
N ARG A 371 3.86 17.55 -9.45
CA ARG A 371 4.83 17.88 -8.42
C ARG A 371 5.18 16.66 -7.54
N SER A 372 6.17 16.84 -6.67
CA SER A 372 6.46 15.93 -5.57
C SER A 372 5.19 15.65 -4.75
N GLY A 373 4.97 14.40 -4.35
CA GLY A 373 3.91 14.04 -3.41
C GLY A 373 4.16 14.67 -2.02
N TYR A 374 3.09 14.96 -1.28
CA TYR A 374 3.16 15.52 0.07
C TYR A 374 2.63 14.51 1.11
N LEU A 375 3.12 14.65 2.33
CA LEU A 375 2.50 14.05 3.50
C LEU A 375 1.45 15.02 4.04
N TRP A 376 0.19 14.63 4.02
CA TRP A 376 -0.93 15.44 4.50
C TRP A 376 -1.19 15.16 5.97
N GLU A 377 -1.03 16.17 6.82
CA GLU A 377 -1.38 16.13 8.23
C GLU A 377 -2.78 16.71 8.41
N ILE A 378 -3.70 15.94 8.97
CA ILE A 378 -5.12 16.25 9.07
C ILE A 378 -5.55 16.13 10.53
N GLN A 379 -5.89 17.26 11.14
CA GLN A 379 -6.47 17.32 12.49
C GLN A 379 -7.99 17.13 12.36
N LEU A 380 -8.46 15.97 12.82
CA LEU A 380 -9.86 15.57 12.76
C LEU A 380 -10.77 16.36 13.69
#